data_120477d919d88172767cae2c5eab0334
#
_entry.id   120477d919d88172767cae2c5eab0334
#
_cell.length_a   1.000
_cell.length_b   1.000
_cell.length_c   1.000
_cell.angle_alpha   90.00
_cell.angle_beta   90.00
_cell.angle_gamma   90.00
#
_symmetry.space_group_name_H-M   'P 1'
#
loop_
_entity.id
_entity.type
_entity.pdbx_description
1 polymer ?
#
loop_
_entity_poly.entity_id
_entity_poly.type
_entity_poly.pdbx_seq_one_letter_code
_entity_poly.pdbx_strand_id
1 'polypeptide(L)'
;MGHDHDHNHDAPAAPVDWREHGVKVIRGDQLDTNTPQTPGMNRAAAINAARVGAQKIWAGTVTIHPNAKTGAHHHGALESVIYVVRGHARMRWGEHLEFTAEAGPGDFIFVPPYVPHQEINASTDDPLECVLVRSDNEAVVVNLNIDAVEAPETVYWVDPIHRHPHDH
;
A
#
# COMPACT_ATOMS: atom_id res chain seq x y z
N MET A 1 -9.70 14.51 -30.19
CA MET A 1 -10.25 14.09 -30.10
C MET A 1 -11.10 13.68 -29.52
N GLY A 2 -11.45 13.67 -29.27
CA GLY A 2 -12.23 13.43 -28.79
C GLY A 2 -12.91 12.86 -28.56
N HIS A 3 -13.24 12.80 -28.53
CA HIS A 3 -14.02 12.33 -28.18
C HIS A 3 -14.72 11.70 -28.19
N ASP A 4 -14.77 11.50 -28.40
CA ASP A 4 -15.56 11.01 -28.57
C ASP A 4 -16.07 10.26 -28.04
N HIS A 5 -15.96 10.05 -27.63
CA HIS A 5 -16.55 9.22 -27.01
C HIS A 5 -17.75 9.50 -26.54
N ASP A 6 -18.00 10.15 -26.41
CA ASP A 6 -19.19 10.41 -25.90
C ASP A 6 -20.29 10.29 -26.82
N HIS A 7 -20.10 10.00 -27.97
CA HIS A 7 -21.15 9.80 -28.82
C HIS A 7 -21.97 8.65 -28.50
N ASN A 8 -21.53 7.86 -27.61
CA ASN A 8 -22.33 6.81 -27.24
C ASN A 8 -23.49 7.20 -26.52
N HIS A 9 -23.57 8.41 -26.08
CA HIS A 9 -24.69 8.79 -25.36
C HIS A 9 -25.92 8.80 -26.14
N ASP A 10 -25.81 8.90 -27.43
CA ASP A 10 -26.98 9.01 -28.21
C ASP A 10 -27.73 7.72 -28.30
N ALA A 11 -27.08 6.61 -28.21
CA ALA A 11 -27.76 5.34 -28.30
C ALA A 11 -28.17 4.89 -26.94
N PRO A 12 -29.38 4.45 -26.76
CA PRO A 12 -29.78 3.95 -25.45
C PRO A 12 -29.02 2.69 -25.18
N ALA A 13 -28.31 2.69 -24.12
CA ALA A 13 -27.59 1.53 -23.67
C ALA A 13 -28.56 0.57 -23.02
N ALA A 14 -28.26 -0.71 -23.10
CA ALA A 14 -29.02 -1.68 -22.34
C ALA A 14 -28.85 -1.38 -20.87
N PRO A 15 -29.85 -1.65 -20.06
CA PRO A 15 -29.71 -1.47 -18.61
C PRO A 15 -28.56 -2.31 -18.07
N VAL A 16 -27.82 -1.74 -17.15
CA VAL A 16 -26.70 -2.44 -16.52
C VAL A 16 -27.27 -3.48 -15.56
N ASP A 17 -26.74 -4.67 -15.62
CA ASP A 17 -27.08 -5.70 -14.63
C ASP A 17 -26.29 -5.43 -13.37
N TRP A 18 -26.87 -4.68 -12.47
CA TRP A 18 -26.18 -4.30 -11.23
C TRP A 18 -25.98 -5.46 -10.28
N ARG A 19 -26.65 -6.59 -10.50
CA ARG A 19 -26.36 -7.77 -9.72
C ARG A 19 -25.00 -8.35 -10.08
N GLU A 20 -24.67 -8.35 -11.36
CA GLU A 20 -23.40 -8.89 -11.82
C GLU A 20 -22.28 -7.85 -11.77
N HIS A 21 -22.61 -6.59 -12.09
CA HIS A 21 -21.60 -5.54 -12.21
C HIS A 21 -21.62 -4.57 -11.03
N GLY A 22 -22.17 -4.98 -9.90
CA GLY A 22 -22.29 -4.12 -8.74
C GLY A 22 -21.18 -4.34 -7.73
N VAL A 23 -21.53 -4.16 -6.49
CA VAL A 23 -20.60 -4.28 -5.38
C VAL A 23 -20.18 -5.74 -5.19
N LYS A 24 -18.91 -5.93 -4.91
CA LYS A 24 -18.35 -7.26 -4.65
C LYS A 24 -17.71 -7.27 -3.28
N VAL A 25 -18.03 -8.28 -2.47
CA VAL A 25 -17.44 -8.47 -1.15
C VAL A 25 -16.48 -9.64 -1.25
N ILE A 26 -15.22 -9.40 -0.96
CA ILE A 26 -14.22 -10.44 -0.93
C ILE A 26 -14.02 -10.83 0.53
N ARG A 27 -14.28 -12.11 0.83
CA ARG A 27 -14.20 -12.60 2.19
C ARG A 27 -12.74 -12.68 2.63
N GLY A 28 -12.52 -12.44 3.92
CA GLY A 28 -11.17 -12.43 4.47
C GLY A 28 -10.47 -13.78 4.41
N ASP A 29 -11.21 -14.87 4.28
CA ASP A 29 -10.60 -16.19 4.15
C ASP A 29 -10.44 -16.62 2.69
N GLN A 30 -10.66 -15.71 1.75
CA GLN A 30 -10.56 -15.99 0.32
C GLN A 30 -9.59 -15.09 -0.40
N LEU A 31 -8.60 -14.56 0.32
CA LEU A 31 -7.58 -13.72 -0.30
C LEU A 31 -6.62 -14.59 -1.09
N ASP A 32 -6.07 -14.00 -2.14
CA ASP A 32 -5.19 -14.70 -3.06
C ASP A 32 -3.74 -14.47 -2.66
N THR A 33 -3.07 -15.54 -2.21
CA THR A 33 -1.66 -15.45 -1.83
C THR A 33 -0.72 -15.61 -3.01
N ASN A 34 -1.24 -15.93 -4.20
CA ASN A 34 -0.43 -16.05 -5.40
C ASN A 34 -0.27 -14.66 -6.02
N THR A 35 0.51 -13.81 -5.38
CA THR A 35 0.77 -12.44 -5.80
C THR A 35 2.25 -12.15 -5.55
N PRO A 36 2.85 -11.20 -6.27
CA PRO A 36 4.28 -10.90 -6.07
C PRO A 36 4.59 -10.55 -4.63
N GLN A 37 5.69 -11.12 -4.14
CA GLN A 37 6.09 -11.02 -2.75
C GLN A 37 7.38 -10.21 -2.62
N THR A 38 7.58 -9.66 -1.42
CA THR A 38 8.83 -9.02 -1.03
C THR A 38 9.43 -9.89 0.08
N PRO A 39 10.74 -10.15 0.06
CA PRO A 39 11.35 -10.93 1.15
C PRO A 39 11.06 -10.31 2.51
N GLY A 40 10.67 -11.15 3.46
CA GLY A 40 10.36 -10.72 4.83
C GLY A 40 8.90 -10.40 5.07
N MET A 41 8.03 -10.43 4.04
CA MET A 41 6.61 -10.18 4.25
C MET A 41 5.78 -11.11 3.37
N ASN A 42 4.53 -11.31 3.79
CA ASN A 42 3.55 -12.09 3.03
C ASN A 42 2.42 -11.16 2.61
N ARG A 43 2.12 -11.15 1.32
CA ARG A 43 1.00 -10.39 0.77
C ARG A 43 -0.11 -11.32 0.34
N ALA A 44 -1.35 -10.85 0.47
CA ALA A 44 -2.50 -11.56 -0.06
C ALA A 44 -3.41 -10.54 -0.74
N ALA A 45 -3.77 -10.81 -1.98
CA ALA A 45 -4.58 -9.90 -2.77
C ALA A 45 -6.06 -10.08 -2.49
N ALA A 46 -6.75 -8.99 -2.25
CA ALA A 46 -8.19 -8.96 -2.12
C ALA A 46 -8.84 -8.38 -3.38
N ILE A 47 -8.37 -7.21 -3.80
CA ILE A 47 -8.94 -6.45 -4.89
C ILE A 47 -7.88 -6.26 -5.95
N ASN A 48 -8.13 -6.75 -7.16
CA ASN A 48 -7.25 -6.50 -8.29
C ASN A 48 -8.05 -6.72 -9.59
N ALA A 49 -7.38 -6.57 -10.71
CA ALA A 49 -8.05 -6.69 -12.01
C ALA A 49 -8.59 -8.09 -12.24
N ALA A 50 -7.80 -9.11 -11.91
CA ALA A 50 -8.18 -10.49 -12.21
C ALA A 50 -9.37 -10.95 -11.38
N ARG A 51 -9.47 -10.48 -10.15
CA ARG A 51 -10.52 -10.97 -9.25
C ARG A 51 -11.82 -10.21 -9.39
N VAL A 52 -11.75 -8.88 -9.52
CA VAL A 52 -12.95 -8.06 -9.49
C VAL A 52 -13.04 -7.06 -10.64
N GLY A 53 -12.07 -7.06 -11.55
CA GLY A 53 -12.07 -6.11 -12.66
C GLY A 53 -11.65 -4.71 -12.27
N ALA A 54 -10.92 -4.56 -11.17
CA ALA A 54 -10.44 -3.25 -10.75
C ALA A 54 -9.47 -2.69 -11.79
N GLN A 55 -9.60 -1.39 -12.08
CA GLN A 55 -8.77 -0.75 -13.10
C GLN A 55 -7.75 0.21 -12.52
N LYS A 56 -8.01 0.73 -11.33
CA LYS A 56 -7.21 1.82 -10.78
C LYS A 56 -6.57 1.49 -9.44
N ILE A 57 -6.95 0.39 -8.81
CA ILE A 57 -6.46 0.08 -7.47
C ILE A 57 -6.16 -1.40 -7.34
N TRP A 58 -5.21 -1.66 -6.46
CA TRP A 58 -4.91 -2.98 -5.93
C TRP A 58 -5.04 -2.87 -4.41
N ALA A 59 -5.67 -3.83 -3.76
CA ALA A 59 -5.78 -3.83 -2.30
C ALA A 59 -5.63 -5.23 -1.76
N GLY A 60 -5.00 -5.34 -0.61
CA GLY A 60 -4.80 -6.62 0.03
C GLY A 60 -4.25 -6.45 1.43
N THR A 61 -3.71 -7.53 1.95
CA THR A 61 -3.11 -7.53 3.29
C THR A 61 -1.63 -7.84 3.18
N VAL A 62 -0.89 -7.40 4.18
CA VAL A 62 0.50 -7.78 4.35
C VAL A 62 0.73 -8.18 5.79
N THR A 63 1.57 -9.18 5.98
CA THR A 63 1.97 -9.62 7.30
C THR A 63 3.50 -9.69 7.33
N ILE A 64 4.09 -9.05 8.34
CA ILE A 64 5.53 -9.14 8.57
C ILE A 64 5.70 -9.85 9.91
N HIS A 65 6.46 -10.94 9.88
CA HIS A 65 6.62 -11.77 11.07
C HIS A 65 7.39 -11.05 12.17
N PRO A 66 7.24 -11.48 13.42
CA PRO A 66 7.97 -10.84 14.52
C PRO A 66 9.46 -10.79 14.24
N ASN A 67 10.07 -9.68 14.59
CA ASN A 67 11.50 -9.45 14.43
C ASN A 67 11.99 -9.54 12.99
N ALA A 68 11.10 -9.36 12.01
CA ALA A 68 11.45 -9.42 10.61
C ALA A 68 11.39 -8.05 9.98
N LYS A 69 12.03 -7.93 8.82
CA LYS A 69 12.00 -6.73 8.02
C LYS A 69 12.08 -7.12 6.55
N THR A 70 11.56 -6.27 5.70
CA THR A 70 11.68 -6.48 4.26
C THR A 70 13.07 -6.04 3.80
N GLY A 71 13.44 -6.44 2.60
CA GLY A 71 14.53 -5.78 1.91
C GLY A 71 14.11 -4.37 1.50
N ALA A 72 15.08 -3.58 1.08
CA ALA A 72 14.80 -2.26 0.55
C ALA A 72 14.21 -2.41 -0.85
N HIS A 73 13.17 -1.63 -1.15
CA HIS A 73 12.49 -1.73 -2.44
C HIS A 73 11.69 -0.47 -2.73
N HIS A 74 11.21 -0.35 -3.96
CA HIS A 74 10.18 0.64 -4.29
C HIS A 74 9.13 -0.01 -5.19
N HIS A 75 8.06 0.70 -5.43
CA HIS A 75 6.94 0.18 -6.22
C HIS A 75 6.73 0.98 -7.51
N GLY A 76 7.82 1.52 -8.06
CA GLY A 76 7.73 2.28 -9.32
C GLY A 76 6.88 3.51 -9.15
N ALA A 77 6.05 3.79 -10.15
CA ALA A 77 5.22 5.00 -10.17
C ALA A 77 3.99 4.90 -9.28
N LEU A 78 3.81 3.80 -8.56
CA LEU A 78 2.61 3.59 -7.75
C LEU A 78 2.69 4.37 -6.45
N GLU A 79 1.53 4.84 -6.00
CA GLU A 79 1.38 5.33 -4.65
C GLU A 79 0.78 4.23 -3.79
N SER A 80 1.14 4.20 -2.51
CA SER A 80 0.65 3.19 -1.60
C SER A 80 0.15 3.82 -0.32
N VAL A 81 -0.90 3.23 0.23
CA VAL A 81 -1.36 3.50 1.58
C VAL A 81 -1.24 2.21 2.36
N ILE A 82 -0.66 2.27 3.53
CA ILE A 82 -0.56 1.14 4.44
C ILE A 82 -1.31 1.54 5.71
N TYR A 83 -2.29 0.73 6.09
CA TYR A 83 -3.04 0.93 7.32
C TYR A 83 -2.64 -0.16 8.30
N VAL A 84 -2.15 0.23 9.49
CA VAL A 84 -1.71 -0.73 10.49
C VAL A 84 -2.93 -1.24 11.24
N VAL A 85 -3.19 -2.54 11.13
CA VAL A 85 -4.29 -3.19 11.83
C VAL A 85 -3.82 -3.67 13.19
N ARG A 86 -2.61 -4.24 13.25
CA ARG A 86 -2.11 -4.85 14.47
C ARG A 86 -0.60 -4.82 14.43
N GLY A 87 0.00 -4.56 15.57
CA GLY A 87 1.45 -4.57 15.69
C GLY A 87 2.06 -3.19 15.63
N HIS A 88 3.36 -3.12 15.45
CA HIS A 88 4.10 -1.87 15.47
C HIS A 88 5.06 -1.83 14.29
N ALA A 89 4.85 -0.86 13.42
CA ALA A 89 5.61 -0.72 12.18
C ALA A 89 6.69 0.34 12.35
N ARG A 90 7.83 0.07 11.74
CA ARG A 90 8.89 1.08 11.56
C ARG A 90 9.20 1.15 10.09
N MET A 91 9.14 2.35 9.53
CA MET A 91 9.48 2.58 8.14
C MET A 91 10.84 3.25 8.08
N ARG A 92 11.66 2.82 7.13
CA ARG A 92 12.87 3.55 6.78
C ARG A 92 12.80 3.87 5.30
N TRP A 93 13.29 5.05 4.92
CA TRP A 93 13.26 5.44 3.50
C TRP A 93 14.43 6.36 3.18
N GLY A 94 14.61 6.58 1.89
CA GLY A 94 15.67 7.40 1.35
C GLY A 94 16.70 6.56 0.62
N GLU A 95 17.61 7.21 -0.07
CA GLU A 95 18.60 6.53 -0.90
C GLU A 95 19.55 5.66 -0.08
N HIS A 96 19.71 5.99 1.20
CA HIS A 96 20.51 5.20 2.13
C HIS A 96 19.68 4.82 3.36
N LEU A 97 18.36 4.77 3.22
CA LEU A 97 17.42 4.50 4.30
C LEU A 97 17.71 5.38 5.51
N GLU A 98 18.00 6.63 5.25
CA GLU A 98 18.51 7.55 6.28
C GLU A 98 17.41 8.17 7.12
N PHE A 99 16.14 7.98 6.75
CA PHE A 99 15.01 8.52 7.49
C PHE A 99 14.16 7.40 8.06
N THR A 100 13.48 7.65 9.18
CA THR A 100 12.64 6.67 9.82
C THR A 100 11.43 7.30 10.49
N ALA A 101 10.34 6.54 10.58
CA ALA A 101 9.15 6.90 11.33
C ALA A 101 8.44 5.63 11.77
N GLU A 102 7.63 5.74 12.83
CA GLU A 102 6.94 4.59 13.40
C GLU A 102 5.44 4.79 13.34
N ALA A 103 4.71 3.67 13.27
CA ALA A 103 3.26 3.67 13.18
C ALA A 103 2.71 2.49 13.96
N GLY A 104 1.59 2.71 14.64
CA GLY A 104 0.89 1.68 15.39
C GLY A 104 -0.53 1.50 14.88
N PRO A 105 -1.32 0.65 15.56
CA PRO A 105 -2.67 0.34 15.10
C PRO A 105 -3.52 1.59 14.92
N GLY A 106 -4.18 1.67 13.77
CA GLY A 106 -4.99 2.82 13.42
C GLY A 106 -4.27 3.88 12.62
N ASP A 107 -2.95 3.78 12.48
CA ASP A 107 -2.18 4.77 11.74
C ASP A 107 -2.15 4.44 10.26
N PHE A 108 -2.07 5.48 9.44
CA PHE A 108 -1.94 5.37 8.00
C PHE A 108 -0.55 5.82 7.59
N ILE A 109 0.06 5.07 6.68
CA ILE A 109 1.37 5.39 6.10
C ILE A 109 1.19 5.64 4.63
N PHE A 110 1.71 6.76 4.14
CA PHE A 110 1.70 7.06 2.71
C PHE A 110 3.10 6.84 2.15
N VAL A 111 3.18 6.05 1.08
CA VAL A 111 4.46 5.78 0.41
C VAL A 111 4.38 6.39 -0.98
N PRO A 112 5.15 7.46 -1.26
CA PRO A 112 5.15 8.10 -2.58
C PRO A 112 5.75 7.21 -3.66
N PRO A 113 5.57 7.59 -4.95
CA PRO A 113 6.22 6.85 -6.03
C PRO A 113 7.74 6.86 -5.90
N TYR A 114 8.36 5.78 -6.31
CA TYR A 114 9.81 5.61 -6.47
C TYR A 114 10.63 5.74 -5.19
N VAL A 115 10.03 5.97 -4.03
CA VAL A 115 10.84 6.17 -2.83
C VAL A 115 11.40 4.83 -2.37
N PRO A 116 12.73 4.72 -2.25
CA PRO A 116 13.32 3.53 -1.65
C PRO A 116 12.89 3.44 -0.19
N HIS A 117 12.36 2.28 0.21
CA HIS A 117 11.88 2.14 1.58
C HIS A 117 12.01 0.71 2.06
N GLN A 118 11.87 0.54 3.35
CA GLN A 118 11.95 -0.75 4.02
C GLN A 118 10.90 -0.77 5.12
N GLU A 119 10.17 -1.86 5.22
CA GLU A 119 9.17 -2.06 6.27
C GLU A 119 9.72 -3.00 7.31
N ILE A 120 9.62 -2.61 8.57
CA ILE A 120 10.19 -3.33 9.68
C ILE A 120 9.10 -3.60 10.70
N ASN A 121 9.03 -4.83 11.17
CA ASN A 121 8.23 -5.14 12.35
C ASN A 121 9.08 -4.79 13.57
N ALA A 122 8.67 -3.77 14.31
CA ALA A 122 9.44 -3.30 15.45
C ALA A 122 9.25 -4.17 16.69
N SER A 123 8.37 -5.15 16.65
CA SER A 123 8.14 -6.06 17.76
C SER A 123 8.92 -7.35 17.56
N THR A 124 9.45 -7.90 18.64
CA THR A 124 10.09 -9.22 18.61
C THR A 124 9.09 -10.34 18.87
N ASP A 125 7.88 -10.01 19.31
CA ASP A 125 6.92 -11.01 19.75
C ASP A 125 5.66 -11.10 18.89
N ASP A 126 5.20 -9.98 18.35
CA ASP A 126 3.91 -9.92 17.69
C ASP A 126 4.06 -9.69 16.19
N PRO A 127 3.19 -10.30 15.36
CA PRO A 127 3.20 -10.01 13.94
C PRO A 127 2.71 -8.59 13.68
N LEU A 128 3.17 -8.02 12.57
CA LEU A 128 2.67 -6.75 12.06
C LEU A 128 1.70 -7.07 10.93
N GLU A 129 0.45 -6.65 11.09
CA GLU A 129 -0.60 -6.91 10.11
C GLU A 129 -1.14 -5.60 9.59
N CYS A 130 -1.15 -5.45 8.29
CA CYS A 130 -1.54 -4.20 7.63
C CYS A 130 -2.46 -4.47 6.46
N VAL A 131 -3.24 -3.45 6.11
CA VAL A 131 -3.94 -3.39 4.83
C VAL A 131 -3.10 -2.52 3.92
N LEU A 132 -2.93 -2.95 2.68
CA LEU A 132 -2.15 -2.24 1.68
C LEU A 132 -3.07 -1.90 0.50
N VAL A 133 -3.06 -0.64 0.09
CA VAL A 133 -3.78 -0.18 -1.10
C VAL A 133 -2.80 0.54 -2.01
N ARG A 134 -2.81 0.19 -3.28
CA ARG A 134 -1.97 0.83 -4.29
C ARG A 134 -2.80 1.46 -5.38
N SER A 135 -2.23 2.48 -6.02
CA SER A 135 -2.93 3.27 -7.02
C SER A 135 -3.11 2.56 -8.36
N ASP A 136 -2.45 1.41 -8.56
CA ASP A 136 -2.59 0.64 -9.79
C ASP A 136 -2.92 -0.79 -9.43
N ASN A 137 -3.49 -1.51 -10.39
CA ASN A 137 -3.88 -2.89 -10.13
C ASN A 137 -2.73 -3.88 -10.31
N GLU A 138 -1.57 -3.43 -10.79
CA GLU A 138 -0.42 -4.31 -10.93
C GLU A 138 0.49 -4.17 -9.73
N ALA A 139 0.98 -5.30 -9.25
CA ALA A 139 1.90 -5.29 -8.14
C ALA A 139 3.32 -5.15 -8.68
N VAL A 140 3.90 -3.97 -8.51
CA VAL A 140 5.27 -3.69 -8.94
C VAL A 140 6.18 -3.69 -7.72
N VAL A 141 7.25 -4.47 -7.75
CA VAL A 141 8.24 -4.49 -6.68
C VAL A 141 9.61 -4.46 -7.34
N VAL A 142 10.38 -3.42 -7.04
CA VAL A 142 11.76 -3.30 -7.51
C VAL A 142 12.66 -3.39 -6.29
N ASN A 143 13.35 -4.52 -6.15
CA ASN A 143 14.23 -4.74 -5.01
C ASN A 143 15.54 -4.01 -5.22
N LEU A 144 16.04 -3.39 -4.17
CA LEU A 144 17.20 -2.52 -4.22
C LEU A 144 18.28 -3.04 -3.28
N ASN A 145 19.53 -2.82 -3.68
CA ASN A 145 20.66 -3.12 -2.82
C ASN A 145 21.20 -1.79 -2.30
N ILE A 146 20.83 -1.46 -1.08
CA ILE A 146 21.13 -0.16 -0.49
C ILE A 146 22.13 -0.32 0.65
N ASP A 147 23.12 0.57 0.63
CA ASP A 147 24.05 0.67 1.75
C ASP A 147 23.43 1.61 2.77
N ALA A 148 22.77 1.03 3.78
CA ALA A 148 21.95 1.78 4.72
C ALA A 148 22.82 2.42 5.80
N VAL A 149 22.44 3.64 6.22
CA VAL A 149 23.11 4.26 7.36
C VAL A 149 22.72 3.53 8.65
N GLU A 150 23.58 3.62 9.66
CA GLU A 150 23.33 2.92 10.90
C GLU A 150 22.27 3.60 11.76
N ALA A 151 22.26 4.91 11.80
CA ALA A 151 21.36 5.67 12.67
C ALA A 151 20.49 6.60 11.85
N PRO A 152 19.30 6.14 11.42
CA PRO A 152 18.43 6.99 10.65
C PRO A 152 17.83 8.11 11.50
N GLU A 153 17.54 9.21 10.83
CA GLU A 153 16.92 10.38 11.45
C GLU A 153 15.41 10.16 11.53
N THR A 154 14.83 10.40 12.70
CA THR A 154 13.38 10.32 12.87
C THR A 154 12.72 11.56 12.27
N VAL A 155 11.71 11.35 11.43
CA VAL A 155 10.98 12.42 10.78
C VAL A 155 9.54 12.39 11.28
N TYR A 156 9.03 13.57 11.69
CA TYR A 156 7.66 13.72 12.10
C TYR A 156 6.94 14.57 11.08
N TRP A 157 5.94 13.99 10.44
CA TRP A 157 5.16 14.73 9.45
C TRP A 157 4.18 15.65 10.16
N VAL A 158 4.06 16.87 9.64
CA VAL A 158 3.15 17.88 10.17
C VAL A 158 2.20 18.27 9.05
N ASP A 159 0.89 18.24 9.35
CA ASP A 159 -0.13 18.59 8.38
C ASP A 159 -0.04 20.11 8.10
N PRO A 160 0.31 20.52 6.87
CA PRO A 160 0.42 21.94 6.58
C PRO A 160 -0.92 22.65 6.44
N ILE A 161 -2.01 21.91 6.29
CA ILE A 161 -3.32 22.48 6.05
C ILE A 161 -4.07 22.74 7.35
N HIS A 162 -3.99 21.78 8.28
CA HIS A 162 -4.78 21.83 9.52
C HIS A 162 -3.98 22.22 10.73
N ARG A 163 -2.86 22.91 10.52
CA ARG A 163 -2.04 23.33 11.63
C ARG A 163 -2.68 24.53 12.31
N HIS A 164 -2.86 24.46 13.62
CA HIS A 164 -3.44 25.52 14.41
C HIS A 164 -2.37 26.20 15.21
N PRO A 165 -2.53 27.49 15.51
CA PRO A 165 -1.49 28.19 16.27
C PRO A 165 -1.21 27.58 17.63
N HIS A 166 -2.18 26.92 18.23
CA HIS A 166 -1.98 26.32 19.56
C HIS A 166 -1.68 24.83 19.49
N ASP A 167 -1.49 24.29 18.29
CA ASP A 167 -1.17 22.89 18.14
C ASP A 167 0.33 22.73 18.18
N HIS A 168 0.94 23.05 19.28
CA HIS A 168 2.39 23.00 19.33
C HIS A 168 2.90 22.73 20.72
#